data_19d8c270a50b7561035441038c7bcd57
#
_entry.id   19d8c270a50b7561035441038c7bcd57
#
_cell.length_a   1.000
_cell.length_b   1.000
_cell.length_c   1.000
_cell.angle_alpha   90.00
_cell.angle_beta   90.00
_cell.angle_gamma   90.00
#
_symmetry.space_group_name_H-M   'P 1'
#
loop_
_entity.id
_entity.type
_entity.pdbx_description
1 polymer ?
#
loop_
_entity_poly.entity_id
_entity_poly.type
_entity_poly.pdbx_seq_one_letter_code
_entity_poly.pdbx_strand_id
1 'polypeptide(L)'
;MQQKTVTMAATKNVALVAHDNKKQELVDWCKKHQQDLAPHTLFGTGTTGAIIEQETGLPVHKLISGPLGGDQQIGALITEGKIDFLIFFWDPFEPLPHDPDVKALLRIAAVWNIPVACNHSSADVMVTSTLFRGSFERKVPDYERYLKERLAGK
;
A
#
# COMPACT_ATOMS: atom_id res chain seq x y z
N MET A 1 -21.42 0.94 8.96
CA MET A 1 -21.33 1.34 7.54
C MET A 1 -21.53 0.11 6.67
N GLN A 2 -22.38 0.20 5.67
CA GLN A 2 -22.62 -0.89 4.75
C GLN A 2 -21.40 -1.11 3.84
N GLN A 3 -21.27 -2.33 3.35
CA GLN A 3 -20.12 -2.74 2.52
C GLN A 3 -20.62 -3.25 1.18
N LYS A 4 -19.82 -3.03 0.15
CA LYS A 4 -19.97 -3.66 -1.17
C LYS A 4 -18.78 -4.55 -1.46
N THR A 5 -18.99 -5.58 -2.27
CA THR A 5 -17.92 -6.44 -2.77
C THR A 5 -17.29 -5.81 -4.00
N VAL A 6 -15.96 -5.78 -4.06
CA VAL A 6 -15.18 -5.38 -5.23
C VAL A 6 -14.21 -6.48 -5.59
N THR A 7 -13.97 -6.66 -6.89
CA THR A 7 -12.98 -7.62 -7.38
C THR A 7 -11.63 -6.93 -7.49
N MET A 8 -10.63 -7.51 -6.84
CA MET A 8 -9.24 -7.13 -7.01
C MET A 8 -8.66 -7.93 -8.18
N ALA A 9 -8.15 -7.24 -9.19
CA ALA A 9 -7.60 -7.87 -10.40
C ALA A 9 -6.36 -8.72 -10.10
N ALA A 10 -5.99 -9.64 -11.00
CA ALA A 10 -4.77 -10.42 -10.88
C ALA A 10 -3.51 -9.55 -10.89
N THR A 11 -3.47 -8.50 -11.73
CA THR A 11 -2.43 -7.47 -11.66
C THR A 11 -2.77 -6.47 -10.56
N LYS A 12 -1.89 -6.33 -9.59
CA LYS A 12 -2.07 -5.48 -8.41
C LYS A 12 -1.38 -4.12 -8.57
N ASN A 13 -1.91 -3.13 -7.86
CA ASN A 13 -1.23 -1.88 -7.58
C ASN A 13 -0.63 -1.97 -6.18
N VAL A 14 0.69 -2.04 -6.09
CA VAL A 14 1.42 -2.29 -4.84
C VAL A 14 2.18 -1.04 -4.41
N ALA A 15 1.87 -0.53 -3.22
CA ALA A 15 2.62 0.57 -2.62
C ALA A 15 3.79 0.01 -1.77
N LEU A 16 4.98 0.52 -2.03
CA LEU A 16 6.24 0.15 -1.38
C LEU A 16 6.78 1.36 -0.61
N VAL A 17 6.77 1.26 0.70
CA VAL A 17 7.14 2.35 1.63
C VAL A 17 8.11 1.85 2.66
N ALA A 18 9.10 2.65 3.01
CA ALA A 18 10.00 2.37 4.11
C ALA A 18 10.48 3.64 4.81
N HIS A 19 10.62 3.60 6.12
CA HIS A 19 11.38 4.60 6.88
C HIS A 19 12.88 4.51 6.54
N ASP A 20 13.64 5.56 6.81
CA ASP A 20 15.04 5.67 6.39
C ASP A 20 15.87 4.46 6.82
N ASN A 21 15.76 4.04 8.08
CA ASN A 21 16.47 2.87 8.60
C ASN A 21 16.01 1.52 8.03
N LYS A 22 14.90 1.50 7.29
CA LYS A 22 14.31 0.30 6.71
C LYS A 22 14.37 0.26 5.18
N LYS A 23 14.89 1.31 4.55
CA LYS A 23 14.95 1.40 3.09
C LYS A 23 15.76 0.27 2.47
N GLN A 24 16.94 -0.01 3.02
CA GLN A 24 17.79 -1.07 2.48
C GLN A 24 17.13 -2.45 2.61
N GLU A 25 16.46 -2.71 3.75
CA GLU A 25 15.73 -3.96 3.96
C GLU A 25 14.61 -4.13 2.90
N LEU A 26 13.87 -3.07 2.60
CA LEU A 26 12.83 -3.10 1.56
C LEU A 26 13.43 -3.28 0.16
N VAL A 27 14.51 -2.59 -0.16
CA VAL A 27 15.18 -2.72 -1.46
C VAL A 27 15.69 -4.16 -1.67
N ASP A 28 16.34 -4.75 -0.66
CA ASP A 28 16.82 -6.13 -0.71
C ASP A 28 15.66 -7.12 -0.86
N TRP A 29 14.56 -6.87 -0.17
CA TRP A 29 13.32 -7.64 -0.30
C TRP A 29 12.75 -7.55 -1.74
N CYS A 30 12.70 -6.35 -2.32
CA CYS A 30 12.26 -6.16 -3.71
C CYS A 30 13.16 -6.88 -4.72
N LYS A 31 14.47 -6.87 -4.51
CA LYS A 31 15.43 -7.63 -5.35
C LYS A 31 15.18 -9.13 -5.28
N LYS A 32 14.98 -9.65 -4.08
CA LYS A 32 14.64 -11.07 -3.85
C LYS A 32 13.34 -11.48 -4.55
N HIS A 33 12.33 -10.61 -4.54
CA HIS A 33 11.00 -10.86 -5.08
C HIS A 33 10.73 -10.15 -6.42
N GLN A 34 11.78 -9.82 -7.16
CA GLN A 34 11.67 -9.08 -8.42
C GLN A 34 10.72 -9.74 -9.42
N GLN A 35 10.78 -11.06 -9.56
CA GLN A 35 9.90 -11.80 -10.47
C GLN A 35 8.43 -11.79 -10.01
N ASP A 36 8.19 -11.81 -8.72
CA ASP A 36 6.83 -11.75 -8.16
C ASP A 36 6.23 -10.36 -8.31
N LEU A 37 7.06 -9.31 -8.25
CA LEU A 37 6.64 -7.91 -8.38
C LEU A 37 6.49 -7.45 -9.84
N ALA A 38 7.24 -8.04 -10.78
CA ALA A 38 7.29 -7.61 -12.17
C ALA A 38 5.93 -7.54 -12.88
N PRO A 39 4.95 -8.44 -12.64
CA PRO A 39 3.62 -8.35 -13.25
C PRO A 39 2.75 -7.20 -12.73
N HIS A 40 3.14 -6.57 -11.63
CA HIS A 40 2.33 -5.59 -10.91
C HIS A 40 2.76 -4.16 -11.20
N THR A 41 1.87 -3.21 -10.90
CA THR A 41 2.18 -1.78 -10.94
C THR A 41 2.68 -1.34 -9.57
N LEU A 42 3.89 -0.78 -9.51
CA LEU A 42 4.55 -0.40 -8.28
C LEU A 42 4.47 1.11 -8.04
N PHE A 43 4.21 1.48 -6.79
CA PHE A 43 4.24 2.85 -6.29
C PHE A 43 5.24 2.91 -5.14
N GLY A 44 6.01 3.99 -5.05
CA GLY A 44 6.98 4.15 -3.97
C GLY A 44 7.10 5.62 -3.54
N THR A 45 7.34 5.85 -2.25
CA THR A 45 7.53 7.20 -1.71
C THR A 45 8.99 7.63 -1.81
N GLY A 46 9.19 8.91 -2.14
CA GLY A 46 10.46 9.60 -2.12
C GLY A 46 11.61 8.87 -2.80
N THR A 47 12.75 8.84 -2.11
CA THR A 47 13.95 8.17 -2.57
C THR A 47 13.82 6.65 -2.61
N THR A 48 12.93 6.07 -1.80
CA THR A 48 12.69 4.62 -1.75
C THR A 48 12.26 4.10 -3.12
N GLY A 49 11.28 4.73 -3.76
CA GLY A 49 10.82 4.34 -5.08
C GLY A 49 11.91 4.45 -6.15
N ALA A 50 12.72 5.51 -6.10
CA ALA A 50 13.83 5.70 -7.03
C ALA A 50 14.92 4.61 -6.87
N ILE A 51 15.27 4.26 -5.63
CA ILE A 51 16.28 3.22 -5.35
C ILE A 51 15.77 1.85 -5.79
N ILE A 52 14.50 1.52 -5.50
CA ILE A 52 13.90 0.25 -5.95
C ILE A 52 13.95 0.15 -7.48
N GLU A 53 13.55 1.19 -8.20
CA GLU A 53 13.62 1.20 -9.67
C GLU A 53 15.04 1.01 -10.18
N GLN A 54 16.01 1.72 -9.60
CA GLN A 54 17.43 1.61 -9.97
C GLN A 54 18.00 0.21 -9.71
N GLU A 55 17.69 -0.38 -8.55
CA GLU A 55 18.28 -1.66 -8.11
C GLU A 55 17.60 -2.89 -8.73
N THR A 56 16.32 -2.77 -9.11
CA THR A 56 15.55 -3.89 -9.66
C THR A 56 15.32 -3.78 -11.17
N GLY A 57 15.41 -2.59 -11.75
CA GLY A 57 14.98 -2.33 -13.12
C GLY A 57 13.46 -2.32 -13.32
N LEU A 58 12.67 -2.49 -12.27
CA LEU A 58 11.20 -2.43 -12.34
C LEU A 58 10.72 -0.98 -12.33
N PRO A 59 9.79 -0.60 -13.23
CA PRO A 59 9.21 0.74 -13.21
C PRO A 59 8.47 1.00 -11.89
N VAL A 60 8.68 2.16 -11.27
CA VAL A 60 8.02 2.57 -10.04
C VAL A 60 7.42 3.97 -10.21
N HIS A 61 6.12 4.10 -9.96
CA HIS A 61 5.46 5.40 -9.84
C HIS A 61 5.93 6.09 -8.54
N LYS A 62 6.71 7.16 -8.71
CA LYS A 62 7.32 7.86 -7.58
C LYS A 62 6.38 8.91 -7.01
N LEU A 63 6.07 8.80 -5.72
CA LEU A 63 5.36 9.79 -4.91
C LEU A 63 6.37 10.67 -4.18
N ILE A 64 5.92 11.74 -3.52
CA ILE A 64 6.83 12.53 -2.68
C ILE A 64 7.23 11.77 -1.41
N SER A 65 8.25 12.26 -0.71
CA SER A 65 8.71 11.65 0.54
C SER A 65 7.63 11.64 1.63
N GLY A 66 7.64 10.63 2.52
CA GLY A 66 6.69 10.49 3.61
C GLY A 66 6.53 11.77 4.43
N PRO A 67 7.62 12.36 4.99
CA PRO A 67 7.54 13.61 5.77
C PRO A 67 7.00 14.83 5.01
N LEU A 68 6.98 14.78 3.70
CA LEU A 68 6.43 15.84 2.83
C LEU A 68 5.01 15.54 2.34
N GLY A 69 4.38 14.46 2.83
CA GLY A 69 3.01 14.10 2.48
C GLY A 69 2.88 12.86 1.58
N GLY A 70 3.94 12.08 1.36
CA GLY A 70 3.87 10.84 0.58
C GLY A 70 2.90 9.83 1.17
N ASP A 71 2.83 9.74 2.49
CA ASP A 71 1.89 8.86 3.19
C ASP A 71 0.44 9.26 2.94
N GLN A 72 0.15 10.57 2.90
CA GLN A 72 -1.18 11.10 2.55
C GLN A 72 -1.53 10.83 1.08
N GLN A 73 -0.56 10.91 0.16
CA GLN A 73 -0.79 10.55 -1.24
C GLN A 73 -1.19 9.07 -1.37
N ILE A 74 -0.52 8.17 -0.66
CA ILE A 74 -0.89 6.75 -0.64
C ILE A 74 -2.28 6.57 -0.04
N GLY A 75 -2.58 7.22 1.07
CA GLY A 75 -3.90 7.17 1.70
C GLY A 75 -5.01 7.62 0.75
N ALA A 76 -4.80 8.69 -0.01
CA ALA A 76 -5.73 9.14 -1.04
C ALA A 76 -5.91 8.09 -2.15
N LEU A 77 -4.82 7.53 -2.67
CA LEU A 77 -4.87 6.48 -3.69
C LEU A 77 -5.59 5.22 -3.21
N ILE A 78 -5.47 4.87 -1.92
CA ILE A 78 -6.22 3.76 -1.31
C ILE A 78 -7.73 4.07 -1.35
N THR A 79 -8.14 5.28 -0.94
CA THR A 79 -9.55 5.66 -0.91
C THR A 79 -10.17 5.75 -2.31
N GLU A 80 -9.36 6.03 -3.32
CA GLU A 80 -9.75 6.04 -4.73
C GLU A 80 -9.74 4.65 -5.39
N GLY A 81 -9.37 3.59 -4.64
CA GLY A 81 -9.26 2.23 -5.15
C GLY A 81 -8.10 2.01 -6.11
N LYS A 82 -7.06 2.84 -6.04
CA LYS A 82 -5.88 2.79 -6.91
C LYS A 82 -4.69 2.06 -6.29
N ILE A 83 -4.77 1.63 -5.05
CA ILE A 83 -3.80 0.77 -4.36
C ILE A 83 -4.52 -0.47 -3.85
N ASP A 84 -3.93 -1.62 -4.11
CA ASP A 84 -4.45 -2.94 -3.74
C ASP A 84 -3.71 -3.57 -2.56
N PHE A 85 -2.40 -3.33 -2.47
CA PHE A 85 -1.52 -3.86 -1.43
C PHE A 85 -0.59 -2.78 -0.91
N LEU A 86 -0.36 -2.76 0.41
CA LEU A 86 0.59 -1.86 1.06
C LEU A 86 1.68 -2.68 1.74
N ILE A 87 2.93 -2.50 1.32
CA ILE A 87 4.12 -3.02 1.99
C ILE A 87 4.85 -1.83 2.59
N PHE A 88 4.81 -1.73 3.91
CA PHE A 88 5.34 -0.60 4.65
C PHE A 88 6.29 -1.04 5.75
N PHE A 89 7.59 -1.05 5.46
CA PHE A 89 8.63 -1.32 6.44
C PHE A 89 8.92 -0.06 7.26
N TRP A 90 8.17 0.12 8.33
CA TRP A 90 8.37 1.23 9.25
C TRP A 90 9.26 0.83 10.43
N ASP A 91 9.95 1.80 11.02
CA ASP A 91 10.82 1.55 12.17
C ASP A 91 10.05 1.76 13.46
N PRO A 92 9.76 0.71 14.26
CA PRO A 92 9.00 0.84 15.49
C PRO A 92 9.86 1.36 16.67
N PHE A 93 11.17 1.48 16.48
CA PHE A 93 12.09 1.90 17.54
C PHE A 93 12.51 3.37 17.44
N GLU A 94 12.26 4.00 16.30
CA GLU A 94 12.62 5.39 16.07
C GLU A 94 11.38 6.27 16.00
N PRO A 95 11.15 7.17 16.98
CA PRO A 95 10.07 8.13 16.92
C PRO A 95 10.34 9.16 15.80
N LEU A 96 9.36 9.37 14.95
CA LEU A 96 9.44 10.29 13.83
C LEU A 96 8.38 11.40 13.97
N PRO A 97 8.66 12.63 13.47
CA PRO A 97 7.71 13.73 13.53
C PRO A 97 6.37 13.43 12.85
N HIS A 98 6.36 12.52 11.87
CA HIS A 98 5.19 12.13 11.09
C HIS A 98 4.56 10.79 11.51
N ASP A 99 4.86 10.28 12.69
CA ASP A 99 4.21 9.07 13.24
C ASP A 99 2.67 9.08 13.18
N PRO A 100 1.98 10.23 13.42
CA PRO A 100 0.54 10.30 13.20
C PRO A 100 0.10 9.96 11.78
N ASP A 101 0.90 10.29 10.77
CA ASP A 101 0.61 9.98 9.36
C ASP A 101 0.69 8.49 9.09
N VAL A 102 1.66 7.79 9.72
CA VAL A 102 1.77 6.33 9.67
C VAL A 102 0.51 5.67 10.22
N LYS A 103 0.05 6.11 11.39
CA LYS A 103 -1.18 5.60 12.00
C LYS A 103 -2.40 5.87 11.13
N ALA A 104 -2.50 7.06 10.54
CA ALA A 104 -3.57 7.43 9.63
C ALA A 104 -3.58 6.55 8.38
N LEU A 105 -2.41 6.28 7.78
CA LEU A 105 -2.27 5.41 6.61
C LEU A 105 -2.70 3.97 6.93
N LEU A 106 -2.23 3.40 8.03
CA LEU A 106 -2.61 2.05 8.46
C LEU A 106 -4.10 1.93 8.74
N ARG A 107 -4.70 2.97 9.36
CA ARG A 107 -6.15 3.02 9.60
C ARG A 107 -6.93 3.05 8.29
N ILE A 108 -6.52 3.85 7.32
CA ILE A 108 -7.20 3.91 6.00
C ILE A 108 -7.08 2.58 5.26
N ALA A 109 -5.92 1.95 5.30
CA ALA A 109 -5.74 0.62 4.73
C ALA A 109 -6.71 -0.42 5.35
N ALA A 110 -6.88 -0.38 6.68
CA ALA A 110 -7.83 -1.25 7.37
C ALA A 110 -9.29 -0.93 7.00
N VAL A 111 -9.67 0.36 6.90
CA VAL A 111 -11.02 0.78 6.49
C VAL A 111 -11.36 0.27 5.10
N TRP A 112 -10.43 0.36 4.16
CA TRP A 112 -10.62 -0.08 2.78
C TRP A 112 -10.26 -1.56 2.55
N ASN A 113 -9.96 -2.28 3.64
CA ASN A 113 -9.72 -3.72 3.63
C ASN A 113 -8.66 -4.14 2.60
N ILE A 114 -7.55 -3.42 2.54
CA ILE A 114 -6.39 -3.81 1.73
C ILE A 114 -5.37 -4.55 2.59
N PRO A 115 -4.70 -5.58 2.07
CA PRO A 115 -3.62 -6.26 2.76
C PRO A 115 -2.45 -5.32 3.04
N VAL A 116 -1.92 -5.39 4.28
CA VAL A 116 -0.79 -4.58 4.73
C VAL A 116 0.29 -5.48 5.33
N ALA A 117 1.53 -5.30 4.90
CA ALA A 117 2.70 -5.91 5.52
C ALA A 117 3.58 -4.83 6.14
N CYS A 118 3.79 -4.92 7.46
CA CYS A 118 4.61 -3.96 8.21
C CYS A 118 6.04 -4.47 8.48
N ASN A 119 6.37 -5.67 8.03
CA ASN A 119 7.68 -6.30 8.21
C ASN A 119 7.96 -7.33 7.10
N HIS A 120 9.18 -7.78 7.07
CA HIS A 120 9.69 -8.72 6.07
C HIS A 120 8.89 -10.03 6.02
N SER A 121 8.61 -10.63 7.19
CA SER A 121 7.90 -11.92 7.25
C SER A 121 6.47 -11.81 6.71
N SER A 122 5.75 -10.75 7.06
CA SER A 122 4.41 -10.51 6.52
C SER A 122 4.43 -10.26 5.02
N ALA A 123 5.44 -9.56 4.52
CA ALA A 123 5.63 -9.31 3.09
C ALA A 123 5.93 -10.61 2.32
N ASP A 124 6.76 -11.50 2.88
CA ASP A 124 7.04 -12.83 2.30
C ASP A 124 5.77 -13.67 2.19
N VAL A 125 4.96 -13.73 3.24
CA VAL A 125 3.67 -14.46 3.22
C VAL A 125 2.74 -13.86 2.18
N MET A 126 2.67 -12.54 2.09
CA MET A 126 1.80 -11.82 1.14
C MET A 126 2.18 -12.13 -0.31
N VAL A 127 3.45 -12.00 -0.67
CA VAL A 127 3.92 -12.15 -2.05
C VAL A 127 3.85 -13.62 -2.53
N THR A 128 3.91 -14.58 -1.62
CA THR A 128 3.79 -16.00 -1.93
C THR A 128 2.35 -16.51 -1.98
N SER A 129 1.39 -15.69 -1.54
CA SER A 129 -0.03 -16.04 -1.58
C SER A 129 -0.55 -16.16 -3.01
N THR A 130 -1.43 -17.13 -3.26
CA THR A 130 -2.18 -17.23 -4.51
C THR A 130 -3.07 -15.99 -4.76
N LEU A 131 -3.50 -15.31 -3.70
CA LEU A 131 -4.28 -14.08 -3.78
C LEU A 131 -3.46 -12.90 -4.30
N PHE A 132 -2.15 -12.90 -4.11
CA PHE A 132 -1.28 -11.88 -4.67
C PHE A 132 -1.18 -11.97 -6.20
N ARG A 133 -1.21 -13.19 -6.74
CA ARG A 133 -1.07 -13.48 -8.18
C ARG A 133 -2.39 -13.64 -8.92
N GLY A 134 -3.47 -13.91 -8.20
CA GLY A 134 -4.80 -14.16 -8.74
C GLY A 134 -5.78 -13.03 -8.45
N SER A 135 -6.94 -13.06 -9.11
CA SER A 135 -8.04 -12.19 -8.75
C SER A 135 -8.74 -12.72 -7.50
N PHE A 136 -9.24 -11.83 -6.66
CA PHE A 136 -10.07 -12.19 -5.52
C PHE A 136 -11.02 -11.05 -5.13
N GLU A 137 -12.05 -11.40 -4.39
CA GLU A 137 -13.04 -10.44 -3.92
C GLU A 137 -12.72 -9.94 -2.51
N ARG A 138 -12.93 -8.66 -2.29
CA ARG A 138 -12.89 -8.05 -0.95
C ARG A 138 -14.10 -7.16 -0.71
N LYS A 139 -14.46 -7.00 0.55
CA LYS A 139 -15.51 -6.09 0.97
C LYS A 139 -14.90 -4.74 1.33
N VAL A 140 -15.49 -3.67 0.79
CA VAL A 140 -15.07 -2.29 1.04
C VAL A 140 -16.28 -1.45 1.48
N PRO A 141 -16.08 -0.29 2.12
CA PRO A 141 -17.17 0.63 2.44
C PRO A 141 -17.96 1.02 1.19
N ASP A 142 -19.28 0.97 1.26
CA ASP A 142 -20.16 1.45 0.19
C ASP A 142 -20.47 2.94 0.42
N TYR A 143 -19.58 3.80 -0.07
CA TYR A 143 -19.69 5.24 0.08
C TYR A 143 -20.92 5.81 -0.67
N GLU A 144 -21.25 5.30 -1.84
CA GLU A 144 -22.39 5.78 -2.62
C GLU A 144 -23.70 5.55 -1.88
N ARG A 145 -23.85 4.38 -1.30
CA ARG A 145 -25.01 4.06 -0.48
C ARG A 145 -25.05 4.87 0.80
N TYR A 146 -23.90 5.00 1.48
CA TYR A 146 -23.77 5.85 2.67
C TYR A 146 -24.22 7.29 2.40
N LEU A 147 -23.79 7.87 1.25
CA LEU A 147 -24.17 9.21 0.87
C LEU A 147 -25.68 9.35 0.60
N LYS A 148 -26.25 8.39 -0.16
CA LYS A 148 -27.69 8.36 -0.45
C LYS A 148 -28.54 8.31 0.82
N GLU A 149 -28.18 7.44 1.77
CA GLU A 149 -28.88 7.30 3.04
C GLU A 149 -28.81 8.59 3.87
N ARG A 150 -27.66 9.26 3.90
CA ARG A 150 -27.49 10.53 4.59
C ARG A 150 -28.31 11.68 3.98
N LEU A 151 -28.39 11.74 2.67
CA LEU A 151 -29.18 12.77 1.97
C LEU A 151 -30.68 12.50 2.04
N ALA A 152 -31.12 11.25 2.10
CA ALA A 152 -32.53 10.88 2.24
C ALA A 152 -33.07 11.09 3.67
N GLY A 153 -32.23 11.11 4.69
CA GLY A 153 -32.57 11.32 6.08
C GLY A 153 -32.65 12.79 6.53
N LYS A 154 -32.50 13.73 5.59
CA LYS A 154 -32.70 15.17 5.76
C LYS A 154 -34.04 15.57 5.17
#